data_249a30e14b3623e743ea77f5a99cb06b
#
_entry.id   249a30e14b3623e743ea77f5a99cb06b
#
_cell.length_a   1.000
_cell.length_b   1.000
_cell.length_c   1.000
_cell.angle_alpha   90.00
_cell.angle_beta   90.00
_cell.angle_gamma   90.00
#
_symmetry.space_group_name_H-M   'P 1'
#
loop_
_entity.id
_entity.type
_entity.pdbx_description
1 polymer ?
#
loop_
_entity_poly.entity_id
_entity_poly.type
_entity_poly.pdbx_seq_one_letter_code
_entity_poly.pdbx_strand_id
1 'polypeptide(L)'
;MTTTQKQCLLKYHGYYNGEVNGIWNEESRDATIRFQDDFGCIKVDGIVGEETSKALKHAVAYGMPGTEKTDFWDNIQYFKKEEFRCKCGKYCNGYPVEPSEELVSVLEKIRKYFGKPVIVNSGIRCATHNANVGGANASQHMKGTAADIVVKGIDPERVAKYAETLLPKTGGIGRYKTFTHIDVRPVMARWNG
;
A
#
# COMPACT_ATOMS: atom_id res chain seq x y z
N MET A 1 32.15 -2.33 -14.10
CA MET A 1 31.45 -1.07 -13.75
C MET A 1 32.47 0.00 -13.42
N THR A 2 32.21 1.25 -13.82
CA THR A 2 33.04 2.41 -13.40
C THR A 2 32.73 2.78 -11.93
N THR A 3 33.61 3.56 -11.27
CA THR A 3 33.33 4.03 -9.90
C THR A 3 32.04 4.82 -9.79
N THR A 4 31.78 5.70 -10.74
CA THR A 4 30.52 6.45 -10.83
C THR A 4 29.31 5.52 -10.88
N GLN A 5 29.34 4.48 -11.70
CA GLN A 5 28.25 3.50 -11.80
C GLN A 5 28.04 2.74 -10.48
N LYS A 6 29.12 2.38 -9.77
CA LYS A 6 29.03 1.73 -8.46
C LYS A 6 28.38 2.65 -7.42
N GLN A 7 28.81 3.91 -7.35
CA GLN A 7 28.22 4.93 -6.46
C GLN A 7 26.73 5.17 -6.80
N CYS A 8 26.39 5.28 -8.09
CA CYS A 8 25.00 5.41 -8.52
C CYS A 8 24.12 4.26 -8.02
N LEU A 9 24.58 3.02 -8.17
CA LEU A 9 23.81 1.85 -7.73
C LEU A 9 23.67 1.78 -6.21
N LEU A 10 24.76 2.03 -5.47
CA LEU A 10 24.70 2.10 -4.01
C LEU A 10 23.77 3.23 -3.53
N LYS A 11 23.77 4.37 -4.21
CA LYS A 11 22.85 5.48 -3.90
C LYS A 11 21.41 5.15 -4.26
N TYR A 12 21.17 4.51 -5.39
CA TYR A 12 19.85 4.05 -5.79
C TYR A 12 19.22 3.11 -4.76
N HIS A 13 20.03 2.25 -4.15
CA HIS A 13 19.59 1.33 -3.09
C HIS A 13 19.59 1.95 -1.68
N GLY A 14 19.93 3.24 -1.54
CA GLY A 14 19.90 3.94 -0.26
C GLY A 14 21.10 3.70 0.66
N TYR A 15 22.14 3.03 0.19
CA TYR A 15 23.34 2.77 0.99
C TYR A 15 24.37 3.92 0.94
N TYR A 16 24.44 4.67 -0.15
CA TYR A 16 25.39 5.76 -0.34
C TYR A 16 24.67 7.10 -0.37
N ASN A 17 25.02 8.01 0.55
CA ASN A 17 24.42 9.34 0.65
C ASN A 17 25.31 10.44 0.08
N GLY A 18 26.59 10.13 -0.20
CA GLY A 18 27.56 11.07 -0.72
C GLY A 18 27.30 11.52 -2.16
N GLU A 19 28.22 12.36 -2.65
CA GLU A 19 28.18 12.82 -4.03
C GLU A 19 28.71 11.75 -5.00
N VAL A 20 28.00 11.55 -6.09
CA VAL A 20 28.42 10.63 -7.17
C VAL A 20 29.43 11.34 -8.07
N ASN A 21 30.69 11.33 -7.67
CA ASN A 21 31.79 12.06 -8.31
C ASN A 21 32.86 11.16 -8.94
N GLY A 22 32.70 9.84 -8.87
CA GLY A 22 33.66 8.87 -9.40
C GLY A 22 34.94 8.67 -8.55
N ILE A 23 35.00 9.27 -7.35
CA ILE A 23 36.07 9.10 -6.38
C ILE A 23 35.65 8.08 -5.34
N TRP A 24 36.34 6.94 -5.26
CA TRP A 24 36.04 5.90 -4.27
C TRP A 24 36.63 6.28 -2.91
N ASN A 25 35.80 6.73 -2.01
CA ASN A 25 36.16 7.18 -0.67
C ASN A 25 35.71 6.17 0.41
N GLU A 26 36.00 6.47 1.66
CA GLU A 26 35.62 5.65 2.81
C GLU A 26 34.09 5.47 2.90
N GLU A 27 33.30 6.52 2.65
CA GLU A 27 31.83 6.45 2.63
C GLU A 27 31.31 5.49 1.54
N SER A 28 31.95 5.46 0.36
CA SER A 28 31.63 4.49 -0.69
C SER A 28 31.94 3.05 -0.26
N ARG A 29 33.04 2.86 0.46
CA ARG A 29 33.44 1.55 1.01
C ARG A 29 32.44 1.08 2.08
N ASP A 30 32.09 1.93 3.03
CA ASP A 30 31.13 1.61 4.10
C ASP A 30 29.74 1.34 3.54
N ALA A 31 29.29 2.09 2.54
CA ALA A 31 28.08 1.82 1.80
C ALA A 31 28.09 0.44 1.14
N THR A 32 29.24 0.05 0.60
CA THR A 32 29.42 -1.28 0.00
C THR A 32 29.37 -2.38 1.04
N ILE A 33 30.00 -2.21 2.20
CA ILE A 33 29.95 -3.18 3.31
C ILE A 33 28.50 -3.41 3.73
N ARG A 34 27.72 -2.34 3.99
CA ARG A 34 26.32 -2.46 4.36
C ARG A 34 25.48 -3.17 3.29
N PHE A 35 25.71 -2.83 2.01
CA PHE A 35 25.01 -3.52 0.92
C PHE A 35 25.38 -5.01 0.85
N GLN A 36 26.65 -5.35 1.00
CA GLN A 36 27.13 -6.74 0.94
C GLN A 36 26.55 -7.59 2.07
N ASP A 37 26.47 -7.02 3.28
CA ASP A 37 25.87 -7.66 4.45
C ASP A 37 24.38 -7.90 4.24
N ASP A 38 23.63 -6.86 3.89
CA ASP A 38 22.18 -6.93 3.67
C ASP A 38 21.80 -7.82 2.48
N PHE A 39 22.64 -7.85 1.41
CA PHE A 39 22.40 -8.71 0.27
C PHE A 39 22.79 -10.18 0.54
N GLY A 40 23.58 -10.44 1.56
CA GLY A 40 24.10 -11.76 1.86
C GLY A 40 25.23 -12.19 0.92
N CYS A 41 26.11 -11.26 0.52
CA CYS A 41 27.30 -11.60 -0.26
C CYS A 41 28.25 -12.51 0.52
N ILE A 42 28.94 -13.43 -0.17
CA ILE A 42 29.92 -14.35 0.44
C ILE A 42 31.04 -13.60 1.13
N LYS A 43 31.43 -12.42 0.57
CA LYS A 43 32.46 -11.56 1.11
C LYS A 43 31.93 -10.18 1.42
N VAL A 44 32.06 -9.76 2.68
CA VAL A 44 31.74 -8.41 3.17
C VAL A 44 33.06 -7.66 3.37
N ASP A 45 33.65 -7.15 2.30
CA ASP A 45 35.00 -6.53 2.29
C ASP A 45 34.99 -5.05 1.87
N GLY A 46 33.87 -4.51 1.48
CA GLY A 46 33.73 -3.14 0.99
C GLY A 46 34.27 -2.94 -0.43
N ILE A 47 34.54 -4.04 -1.17
CA ILE A 47 35.03 -4.02 -2.53
C ILE A 47 33.95 -4.41 -3.49
N VAL A 48 33.60 -3.54 -4.43
CA VAL A 48 32.67 -3.88 -5.52
C VAL A 48 33.40 -4.67 -6.59
N GLY A 49 33.66 -5.93 -6.31
CA GLY A 49 34.21 -6.92 -7.23
C GLY A 49 33.13 -7.47 -8.19
N GLU A 50 33.41 -8.63 -8.81
CA GLU A 50 32.48 -9.24 -9.77
C GLU A 50 31.18 -9.70 -9.10
N GLU A 51 31.28 -10.36 -7.95
CA GLU A 51 30.12 -10.84 -7.16
C GLU A 51 29.25 -9.67 -6.73
N THR A 52 29.80 -8.68 -6.02
CA THR A 52 29.06 -7.49 -5.58
C THR A 52 28.46 -6.72 -6.76
N SER A 53 29.17 -6.67 -7.91
CA SER A 53 28.64 -6.05 -9.13
C SER A 53 27.44 -6.79 -9.69
N LYS A 54 27.42 -8.12 -9.64
CA LYS A 54 26.26 -8.94 -10.02
C LYS A 54 25.13 -8.73 -9.03
N ALA A 55 25.41 -8.71 -7.73
CA ALA A 55 24.45 -8.46 -6.67
C ALA A 55 23.76 -7.09 -6.80
N LEU A 56 24.53 -6.01 -7.02
CA LEU A 56 23.98 -4.67 -7.26
C LEU A 56 23.05 -4.60 -8.48
N LYS A 57 23.42 -5.26 -9.57
CA LYS A 57 22.57 -5.34 -10.77
C LYS A 57 21.33 -6.20 -10.54
N HIS A 58 21.48 -7.31 -9.81
CA HIS A 58 20.36 -8.18 -9.44
C HIS A 58 19.37 -7.44 -8.57
N ALA A 59 19.83 -6.70 -7.57
CA ALA A 59 18.99 -5.90 -6.70
C ALA A 59 18.17 -4.83 -7.46
N VAL A 60 18.74 -4.24 -8.53
CA VAL A 60 17.99 -3.33 -9.43
C VAL A 60 16.86 -4.06 -10.17
N ALA A 61 17.17 -5.27 -10.66
CA ALA A 61 16.23 -6.01 -11.51
C ALA A 61 15.14 -6.75 -10.71
N TYR A 62 15.49 -7.26 -9.52
CA TYR A 62 14.68 -8.21 -8.77
C TYR A 62 14.46 -7.84 -7.29
N GLY A 63 15.07 -6.77 -6.80
CA GLY A 63 15.07 -6.37 -5.39
C GLY A 63 16.19 -7.04 -4.59
N MET A 64 16.29 -6.68 -3.30
CA MET A 64 17.24 -7.28 -2.36
C MET A 64 16.79 -8.69 -1.95
N PRO A 65 17.70 -9.65 -1.72
CA PRO A 65 17.35 -10.95 -1.16
C PRO A 65 16.63 -10.79 0.18
N GLY A 66 15.55 -11.52 0.38
CA GLY A 66 14.70 -11.36 1.57
C GLY A 66 13.77 -10.15 1.53
N THR A 67 13.94 -9.23 0.57
CA THR A 67 12.90 -8.27 0.17
C THR A 67 12.10 -8.90 -0.99
N GLU A 68 11.59 -10.11 -0.82
CA GLU A 68 10.40 -10.43 -1.59
C GLU A 68 9.46 -9.27 -1.30
N LYS A 69 8.99 -8.59 -2.35
CA LYS A 69 7.82 -7.74 -2.20
C LYS A 69 6.73 -8.70 -1.73
N THR A 70 6.62 -8.86 -0.40
CA THR A 70 5.45 -9.48 0.15
C THR A 70 4.31 -8.68 -0.43
N ASP A 71 3.45 -9.35 -1.18
CA ASP A 71 2.24 -8.70 -1.67
C ASP A 71 1.63 -8.02 -0.43
N PHE A 72 1.16 -6.77 -0.58
CA PHE A 72 0.49 -6.08 0.52
C PHE A 72 -0.52 -7.00 1.22
N TRP A 73 -1.19 -7.85 0.44
CA TRP A 73 -2.20 -8.79 0.91
C TRP A 73 -1.65 -9.93 1.78
N ASP A 74 -0.36 -10.27 1.70
CA ASP A 74 0.28 -11.28 2.56
C ASP A 74 0.35 -10.83 4.02
N ASN A 75 0.33 -9.51 4.26
CA ASN A 75 0.35 -8.89 5.59
C ASN A 75 -1.05 -8.52 6.11
N ILE A 76 -2.12 -8.75 5.34
CA ILE A 76 -3.49 -8.46 5.72
C ILE A 76 -4.08 -9.65 6.45
N GLN A 77 -4.53 -9.41 7.69
CA GLN A 77 -5.01 -10.48 8.58
C GLN A 77 -6.48 -10.83 8.38
N TYR A 78 -7.32 -9.82 8.14
CA TYR A 78 -8.77 -9.97 8.22
C TYR A 78 -9.51 -9.84 6.90
N PHE A 79 -8.86 -9.31 5.87
CA PHE A 79 -9.47 -9.09 4.56
C PHE A 79 -8.72 -9.82 3.46
N LYS A 80 -9.47 -10.13 2.39
CA LYS A 80 -8.92 -10.62 1.13
C LYS A 80 -9.28 -9.63 0.02
N LYS A 81 -8.43 -9.55 -1.00
CA LYS A 81 -8.63 -8.67 -2.16
C LYS A 81 -10.01 -8.83 -2.80
N GLU A 82 -10.49 -10.09 -2.86
CA GLU A 82 -11.76 -10.46 -3.48
C GLU A 82 -12.97 -9.77 -2.84
N GLU A 83 -12.89 -9.39 -1.58
CA GLU A 83 -13.98 -8.70 -0.87
C GLU A 83 -14.22 -7.30 -1.42
N PHE A 84 -13.18 -6.68 -2.01
CA PHE A 84 -13.24 -5.34 -2.57
C PHE A 84 -13.64 -5.28 -4.05
N ARG A 85 -13.77 -6.42 -4.72
CA ARG A 85 -14.06 -6.47 -6.16
C ARG A 85 -15.35 -5.76 -6.52
N CYS A 86 -15.39 -5.17 -7.71
CA CYS A 86 -16.61 -4.59 -8.28
C CYS A 86 -17.68 -5.66 -8.47
N LYS A 87 -18.88 -5.42 -7.94
CA LYS A 87 -20.02 -6.35 -7.98
C LYS A 87 -20.93 -6.17 -9.21
N CYS A 88 -20.42 -5.60 -10.31
CA CYS A 88 -21.20 -5.35 -11.54
C CYS A 88 -21.62 -6.62 -12.29
N GLY A 89 -20.95 -7.74 -12.07
CA GLY A 89 -21.21 -9.04 -12.69
C GLY A 89 -20.72 -9.18 -14.13
N LYS A 90 -20.76 -8.11 -14.95
CA LYS A 90 -20.49 -8.21 -16.39
C LYS A 90 -19.79 -7.01 -17.07
N TYR A 91 -19.71 -5.86 -16.41
CA TYR A 91 -19.18 -4.63 -17.04
C TYR A 91 -17.66 -4.46 -16.90
N CYS A 92 -17.03 -5.21 -16.01
CA CYS A 92 -15.59 -5.25 -15.84
C CYS A 92 -15.16 -6.61 -15.24
N ASN A 93 -13.84 -6.87 -15.21
CA ASN A 93 -13.26 -8.08 -14.61
C ASN A 93 -13.31 -8.12 -13.06
N GLY A 94 -13.90 -7.10 -12.42
CA GLY A 94 -13.96 -6.96 -10.97
C GLY A 94 -12.97 -5.94 -10.40
N TYR A 95 -11.89 -5.65 -11.10
CA TYR A 95 -10.81 -4.77 -10.65
C TYR A 95 -10.42 -3.74 -11.71
N PRO A 96 -11.29 -2.74 -12.02
CA PRO A 96 -10.93 -1.64 -12.91
C PRO A 96 -9.82 -0.75 -12.32
N VAL A 97 -9.63 -0.82 -11.01
CA VAL A 97 -8.54 -0.22 -10.22
C VAL A 97 -8.20 -1.16 -9.07
N GLU A 98 -7.03 -1.00 -8.46
CA GLU A 98 -6.67 -1.74 -7.25
C GLU A 98 -7.31 -1.11 -5.99
N PRO A 99 -7.66 -1.93 -4.97
CA PRO A 99 -8.04 -1.40 -3.66
C PRO A 99 -6.86 -0.65 -3.03
N SER A 100 -7.12 0.52 -2.48
CA SER A 100 -6.09 1.31 -1.79
C SER A 100 -5.60 0.59 -0.54
N GLU A 101 -4.28 0.42 -0.41
CA GLU A 101 -3.63 -0.15 0.78
C GLU A 101 -3.97 0.64 2.06
N GLU A 102 -4.06 1.98 1.95
CA GLU A 102 -4.45 2.84 3.06
C GLU A 102 -5.89 2.53 3.52
N LEU A 103 -6.83 2.37 2.58
CA LEU A 103 -8.21 1.98 2.90
C LEU A 103 -8.24 0.65 3.64
N VAL A 104 -7.59 -0.38 3.09
CA VAL A 104 -7.55 -1.72 3.70
C VAL A 104 -6.95 -1.66 5.10
N SER A 105 -5.87 -0.90 5.29
CA SER A 105 -5.22 -0.70 6.59
C SER A 105 -6.15 -0.03 7.62
N VAL A 106 -6.99 0.92 7.19
CA VAL A 106 -8.01 1.53 8.06
C VAL A 106 -9.07 0.49 8.47
N LEU A 107 -9.53 -0.33 7.52
CA LEU A 107 -10.52 -1.38 7.79
C LEU A 107 -9.96 -2.49 8.71
N GLU A 108 -8.69 -2.87 8.57
CA GLU A 108 -8.00 -3.78 9.49
C GLU A 108 -8.04 -3.26 10.93
N LYS A 109 -7.76 -1.96 11.13
CA LYS A 109 -7.84 -1.33 12.45
C LYS A 109 -9.26 -1.36 13.02
N ILE A 110 -10.28 -1.10 12.20
CA ILE A 110 -11.69 -1.18 12.58
C ILE A 110 -12.05 -2.61 13.00
N ARG A 111 -11.66 -3.60 12.19
CA ARG A 111 -11.90 -5.02 12.47
C ARG A 111 -11.25 -5.44 13.79
N LYS A 112 -10.00 -5.03 14.01
CA LYS A 112 -9.23 -5.33 15.22
C LYS A 112 -9.88 -4.67 16.46
N TYR A 113 -10.29 -3.41 16.35
CA TYR A 113 -10.88 -2.66 17.47
C TYR A 113 -12.20 -3.26 17.96
N PHE A 114 -13.11 -3.58 17.03
CA PHE A 114 -14.41 -4.14 17.42
C PHE A 114 -14.37 -5.64 17.70
N GLY A 115 -13.35 -6.36 17.27
CA GLY A 115 -13.23 -7.82 17.43
C GLY A 115 -14.37 -8.59 16.73
N LYS A 116 -15.06 -7.98 15.76
CA LYS A 116 -16.24 -8.52 15.08
C LYS A 116 -16.04 -8.55 13.55
N PRO A 117 -16.66 -9.50 12.83
CA PRO A 117 -16.58 -9.51 11.37
C PRO A 117 -17.00 -8.17 10.77
N VAL A 118 -16.16 -7.68 9.83
CA VAL A 118 -16.45 -6.53 8.98
C VAL A 118 -16.79 -7.06 7.60
N ILE A 119 -17.93 -6.65 7.06
CA ILE A 119 -18.44 -7.08 5.75
C ILE A 119 -18.31 -5.89 4.81
N VAL A 120 -17.62 -6.07 3.67
CA VAL A 120 -17.54 -5.07 2.60
C VAL A 120 -18.76 -5.23 1.70
N ASN A 121 -19.77 -4.39 1.92
CA ASN A 121 -20.97 -4.38 1.09
C ASN A 121 -20.67 -3.88 -0.31
N SER A 122 -19.80 -2.87 -0.45
CA SER A 122 -19.37 -2.30 -1.71
C SER A 122 -17.92 -1.81 -1.56
N GLY A 123 -17.01 -2.31 -2.37
CA GLY A 123 -15.65 -1.84 -2.51
C GLY A 123 -15.50 -1.03 -3.81
N ILE A 124 -14.70 -1.54 -4.73
CA ILE A 124 -14.47 -0.93 -6.05
C ILE A 124 -15.75 -0.91 -6.88
N ARG A 125 -15.93 0.15 -7.67
CA ARG A 125 -16.99 0.25 -8.68
C ARG A 125 -16.41 0.68 -10.02
N CYS A 126 -16.73 -0.03 -11.10
CA CYS A 126 -16.52 0.50 -12.45
C CYS A 126 -17.52 1.63 -12.74
N ALA A 127 -17.23 2.47 -13.73
CA ALA A 127 -18.07 3.62 -14.07
C ALA A 127 -19.55 3.24 -14.31
N THR A 128 -19.78 2.17 -15.08
CA THR A 128 -21.15 1.67 -15.36
C THR A 128 -21.86 1.22 -14.09
N HIS A 129 -21.18 0.45 -13.22
CA HIS A 129 -21.78 0.03 -11.96
C HIS A 129 -22.08 1.22 -11.05
N ASN A 130 -21.16 2.18 -10.97
CA ASN A 130 -21.36 3.39 -10.17
C ASN A 130 -22.60 4.18 -10.64
N ALA A 131 -22.76 4.36 -11.96
CA ALA A 131 -23.94 5.02 -12.52
C ALA A 131 -25.23 4.25 -12.20
N ASN A 132 -25.23 2.92 -12.35
CA ASN A 132 -26.40 2.07 -12.10
C ASN A 132 -26.89 2.10 -10.64
N VAL A 133 -25.99 2.34 -9.68
CA VAL A 133 -26.34 2.44 -8.26
C VAL A 133 -26.52 3.90 -7.79
N GLY A 134 -26.58 4.87 -8.72
CA GLY A 134 -26.74 6.28 -8.39
C GLY A 134 -25.56 6.92 -7.67
N GLY A 135 -24.36 6.38 -7.86
CA GLY A 135 -23.16 6.91 -7.24
C GLY A 135 -22.72 8.25 -7.85
N ALA A 136 -22.06 9.09 -7.05
CA ALA A 136 -21.53 10.39 -7.49
C ALA A 136 -20.56 10.24 -8.68
N ASN A 137 -20.50 11.23 -9.59
CA ASN A 137 -19.62 11.19 -10.76
C ASN A 137 -18.14 11.08 -10.41
N ALA A 138 -17.70 11.64 -9.26
CA ALA A 138 -16.32 11.56 -8.76
C ALA A 138 -16.21 10.60 -7.56
N SER A 139 -16.96 9.51 -7.58
CA SER A 139 -17.02 8.53 -6.48
C SER A 139 -15.65 7.96 -6.11
N GLN A 140 -15.34 7.90 -4.82
CA GLN A 140 -14.10 7.29 -4.32
C GLN A 140 -14.09 5.77 -4.54
N HIS A 141 -15.25 5.12 -4.67
CA HIS A 141 -15.33 3.71 -5.07
C HIS A 141 -14.72 3.46 -6.46
N MET A 142 -14.85 4.39 -7.39
CA MET A 142 -14.22 4.28 -8.72
C MET A 142 -12.69 4.44 -8.70
N LYS A 143 -12.18 5.02 -7.63
CA LYS A 143 -10.73 5.19 -7.41
C LYS A 143 -10.11 4.06 -6.58
N GLY A 144 -10.91 3.11 -6.10
CA GLY A 144 -10.46 2.05 -5.19
C GLY A 144 -10.18 2.53 -3.76
N THR A 145 -10.53 3.76 -3.42
CA THR A 145 -10.22 4.40 -2.13
C THR A 145 -11.39 4.41 -1.15
N ALA A 146 -12.50 3.73 -1.45
CA ALA A 146 -13.70 3.71 -0.61
C ALA A 146 -14.28 2.31 -0.41
N ALA A 147 -14.90 2.11 0.75
CA ALA A 147 -15.73 0.94 1.05
C ALA A 147 -16.98 1.34 1.86
N ASP A 148 -18.11 0.68 1.54
CA ASP A 148 -19.30 0.67 2.36
C ASP A 148 -19.27 -0.60 3.21
N ILE A 149 -19.20 -0.47 4.54
CA ILE A 149 -18.97 -1.58 5.46
C ILE A 149 -20.07 -1.75 6.50
N VAL A 150 -20.22 -2.99 6.96
CA VAL A 150 -21.03 -3.35 8.14
C VAL A 150 -20.14 -4.12 9.11
N VAL A 151 -20.12 -3.72 10.36
CA VAL A 151 -19.50 -4.48 11.45
C VAL A 151 -20.62 -5.28 12.16
N LYS A 152 -20.49 -6.61 12.15
CA LYS A 152 -21.55 -7.51 12.64
C LYS A 152 -21.93 -7.20 14.11
N GLY A 153 -23.17 -6.82 14.31
CA GLY A 153 -23.72 -6.54 15.65
C GLY A 153 -23.26 -5.20 16.25
N ILE A 154 -22.67 -4.31 15.46
CA ILE A 154 -22.26 -2.96 15.88
C ILE A 154 -23.07 -1.93 15.08
N ASP A 155 -23.60 -0.94 15.78
CA ASP A 155 -24.31 0.18 15.17
C ASP A 155 -23.40 0.95 14.21
N PRO A 156 -23.82 1.29 12.98
CA PRO A 156 -23.03 2.06 12.02
C PRO A 156 -22.52 3.39 12.56
N GLU A 157 -23.28 4.06 13.44
CA GLU A 157 -22.84 5.30 14.08
C GLU A 157 -21.60 5.09 14.98
N ARG A 158 -21.54 3.96 15.69
CA ARG A 158 -20.34 3.62 16.50
C ARG A 158 -19.14 3.33 15.62
N VAL A 159 -19.36 2.69 14.46
CA VAL A 159 -18.32 2.44 13.47
C VAL A 159 -17.79 3.77 12.91
N ALA A 160 -18.69 4.68 12.53
CA ALA A 160 -18.36 6.01 12.03
C ALA A 160 -17.53 6.81 13.05
N LYS A 161 -17.94 6.86 14.31
CA LYS A 161 -17.23 7.55 15.39
C LYS A 161 -15.79 7.01 15.57
N TYR A 162 -15.62 5.69 15.51
CA TYR A 162 -14.27 5.13 15.59
C TYR A 162 -13.45 5.43 14.33
N ALA A 163 -14.04 5.33 13.15
CA ALA A 163 -13.36 5.68 11.90
C ALA A 163 -12.89 7.15 11.88
N GLU A 164 -13.61 8.07 12.51
CA GLU A 164 -13.19 9.48 12.68
C GLU A 164 -11.91 9.62 13.51
N THR A 165 -11.69 8.76 14.50
CA THR A 165 -10.45 8.78 15.28
C THR A 165 -9.24 8.31 14.45
N LEU A 166 -9.47 7.46 13.44
CA LEU A 166 -8.44 6.99 12.52
C LEU A 166 -8.13 8.00 11.41
N LEU A 167 -9.12 8.82 11.03
CA LEU A 167 -9.06 9.81 9.95
C LEU A 167 -9.45 11.22 10.44
N PRO A 168 -8.73 11.79 11.42
CA PRO A 168 -9.16 13.00 12.11
C PRO A 168 -9.09 14.27 11.23
N LYS A 169 -8.28 14.27 10.19
CA LYS A 169 -8.05 15.43 9.30
C LYS A 169 -8.25 15.11 7.81
N THR A 170 -8.47 13.85 7.48
CA THR A 170 -8.60 13.34 6.11
C THR A 170 -9.81 12.43 6.00
N GLY A 171 -9.98 11.81 4.85
CA GLY A 171 -10.95 10.77 4.61
C GLY A 171 -12.41 11.23 4.62
N GLY A 172 -13.23 10.45 3.96
CA GLY A 172 -14.68 10.61 3.95
C GLY A 172 -15.36 9.58 4.85
N ILE A 173 -16.29 10.02 5.69
CA ILE A 173 -17.13 9.14 6.51
C ILE A 173 -18.58 9.53 6.31
N GLY A 174 -19.34 8.60 5.71
CA GLY A 174 -20.77 8.68 5.52
C GLY A 174 -21.51 7.79 6.49
N ARG A 175 -22.50 8.36 7.21
CA ARG A 175 -23.33 7.68 8.17
C ARG A 175 -24.66 7.30 7.54
N TYR A 176 -24.88 5.99 7.39
CA TYR A 176 -26.12 5.45 6.87
C TYR A 176 -26.80 4.57 7.94
N LYS A 177 -28.10 4.38 7.84
CA LYS A 177 -28.85 3.56 8.81
C LYS A 177 -28.37 2.11 8.91
N THR A 178 -27.84 1.55 7.81
CA THR A 178 -27.51 0.13 7.70
C THR A 178 -26.03 -0.16 7.46
N PHE A 179 -25.22 0.86 7.16
CA PHE A 179 -23.79 0.71 6.89
C PHE A 179 -23.05 2.02 7.15
N THR A 180 -21.73 1.95 7.18
CA THR A 180 -20.84 3.12 7.24
C THR A 180 -20.03 3.18 5.95
N HIS A 181 -20.07 4.32 5.25
CA HIS A 181 -19.12 4.60 4.17
C HIS A 181 -17.82 5.12 4.75
N ILE A 182 -16.71 4.59 4.27
CA ILE A 182 -15.36 5.03 4.64
C ILE A 182 -14.54 5.20 3.37
N ASP A 183 -13.85 6.32 3.23
CA ASP A 183 -12.86 6.52 2.18
C ASP A 183 -11.63 7.27 2.68
N VAL A 184 -10.51 7.12 1.98
CA VAL A 184 -9.20 7.70 2.34
C VAL A 184 -8.80 8.89 1.45
N ARG A 185 -9.78 9.73 1.06
CA ARG A 185 -9.48 10.96 0.33
C ARG A 185 -8.60 11.91 1.16
N PRO A 186 -7.79 12.77 0.52
CA PRO A 186 -6.88 13.67 1.25
C PRO A 186 -7.60 14.76 2.06
N VAL A 187 -8.84 15.11 1.70
CA VAL A 187 -9.63 16.16 2.35
C VAL A 187 -10.75 15.54 3.17
N MET A 188 -10.89 15.99 4.41
CA MET A 188 -11.94 15.51 5.32
C MET A 188 -13.35 15.78 4.75
N ALA A 189 -14.20 14.77 4.77
CA ALA A 189 -15.64 14.88 4.46
C ALA A 189 -16.46 14.06 5.45
N ARG A 190 -17.57 14.63 5.93
CA ARG A 190 -18.50 13.98 6.86
C ARG A 190 -19.93 14.27 6.41
N TRP A 191 -20.77 13.25 6.33
CA TRP A 191 -22.18 13.41 5.93
C TRP A 191 -23.08 12.34 6.50
N ASN A 192 -24.37 12.60 6.49
CA ASN A 192 -25.43 11.64 6.80
C ASN A 192 -26.17 11.31 5.49
N GLY A 193 -26.49 10.01 5.29
CA GLY A 193 -27.23 9.50 4.13
C GLY A 193 -28.59 8.96 4.51
#